data_659f80ad42eddd34d68a1351ab5afee6
#
_entry.id   659f80ad42eddd34d68a1351ab5afee6
#
_cell.length_a   1.000
_cell.length_b   1.000
_cell.length_c   1.000
_cell.angle_alpha   90.00
_cell.angle_beta   90.00
_cell.angle_gamma   90.00
#
_symmetry.space_group_name_H-M   'P 1'
#
loop_
_entity.id
_entity.type
_entity.pdbx_description
1 polymer ?
#
loop_
_entity_poly.entity_id
_entity_poly.type
_entity_poly.pdbx_seq_one_letter_code
_entity_poly.pdbx_strand_id
1 'polypeptide(L)'
;PNALMVEHYAQRADAGLIVAEGTWPEVAGQAYCRQPGIETPAQVQAWRRVTDAVHARGGRIVLQIMHGGRVGSRHIKPAGVPTVAPSALQAAGEVWTDAAAMQPFDMPEALSTAQVKAAIAEHRAAALRAREAGFDGVELDGTSGYLSMQFLSSSTNQRNDEYGGNASARARFAYECLAAMADAIGAGRVGLRLNPGNTYNDTADEDSAATHAELMRQASSLKLAYLHVMRADFLQEQHG
;
A
#
# COMPACT_ATOMS: atom_id res chain seq x y z
N PRO A 1 13.41 -1.93 9.57
CA PRO A 1 14.68 -1.72 8.82
C PRO A 1 15.92 -2.12 9.62
N ASN A 2 16.98 -2.56 8.92
CA ASN A 2 18.25 -2.98 9.49
C ASN A 2 19.41 -2.14 8.90
N ALA A 3 20.67 -2.45 9.28
CA ALA A 3 21.84 -1.70 8.83
C ALA A 3 22.07 -1.78 7.31
N LEU A 4 21.75 -2.93 6.68
CA LEU A 4 21.87 -3.08 5.22
C LEU A 4 20.89 -2.19 4.47
N MET A 5 19.66 -2.01 5.00
CA MET A 5 18.68 -1.08 4.43
C MET A 5 19.16 0.38 4.57
N VAL A 6 19.76 0.76 5.69
CA VAL A 6 20.37 2.10 5.86
C VAL A 6 21.40 2.35 4.77
N GLU A 7 22.33 1.42 4.54
CA GLU A 7 23.34 1.51 3.49
C GLU A 7 22.70 1.56 2.09
N HIS A 8 21.75 0.66 1.81
CA HIS A 8 21.04 0.56 0.53
C HIS A 8 20.41 1.89 0.10
N TYR A 9 19.68 2.54 1.02
CA TYR A 9 19.04 3.82 0.72
C TYR A 9 20.04 4.98 0.67
N ALA A 10 21.04 4.99 1.55
CA ALA A 10 22.08 6.01 1.55
C ALA A 10 22.91 6.01 0.26
N GLN A 11 23.16 4.85 -0.35
CA GLN A 11 23.85 4.73 -1.65
C GLN A 11 23.09 5.37 -2.83
N ARG A 12 21.77 5.64 -2.65
CA ARG A 12 20.86 6.18 -3.67
C ARG A 12 20.43 7.61 -3.39
N ALA A 13 21.06 8.26 -2.43
CA ALA A 13 20.67 9.59 -1.96
C ALA A 13 20.85 10.70 -3.00
N ASP A 14 21.61 10.46 -4.06
CA ASP A 14 21.79 11.36 -5.21
C ASP A 14 20.62 11.32 -6.21
N ALA A 15 19.66 10.38 -6.05
CA ALA A 15 18.40 10.42 -6.78
C ALA A 15 17.58 11.63 -6.37
N GLY A 16 16.79 12.20 -7.31
CA GLY A 16 15.94 13.37 -7.02
C GLY A 16 14.88 13.09 -5.95
N LEU A 17 14.36 11.86 -5.92
CA LEU A 17 13.43 11.35 -4.91
C LEU A 17 13.59 9.83 -4.80
N ILE A 18 13.66 9.32 -3.57
CA ILE A 18 13.57 7.89 -3.28
C ILE A 18 12.15 7.59 -2.80
N VAL A 19 11.49 6.59 -3.39
CA VAL A 19 10.29 5.96 -2.83
C VAL A 19 10.75 4.69 -2.14
N ALA A 20 10.59 4.61 -0.81
CA ALA A 20 10.97 3.43 -0.04
C ALA A 20 10.02 2.27 -0.35
N GLU A 21 10.49 1.06 -0.06
CA GLU A 21 9.73 -0.18 -0.27
C GLU A 21 8.37 -0.19 0.43
N GLY A 22 7.44 -0.99 -0.11
CA GLY A 22 6.11 -1.16 0.46
C GLY A 22 6.15 -1.56 1.93
N THR A 23 5.67 -0.66 2.78
CA THR A 23 5.74 -0.74 4.25
C THR A 23 4.33 -0.82 4.80
N TRP A 24 4.05 -1.86 5.59
CA TRP A 24 2.70 -2.06 6.11
C TRP A 24 2.36 -1.07 7.24
N PRO A 25 1.12 -0.50 7.23
CA PRO A 25 0.65 0.44 8.24
C PRO A 25 0.31 -0.23 9.57
N GLU A 26 -0.19 -1.46 9.51
CA GLU A 26 -0.54 -2.35 10.61
C GLU A 26 -0.18 -3.79 10.25
N VAL A 27 0.02 -4.65 11.26
CA VAL A 27 0.52 -6.02 11.05
C VAL A 27 -0.42 -6.89 10.21
N ALA A 28 -1.73 -6.62 10.19
CA ALA A 28 -2.67 -7.30 9.30
C ALA A 28 -2.35 -7.06 7.81
N GLY A 29 -1.72 -5.93 7.51
CA GLY A 29 -1.27 -5.56 6.17
C GLY A 29 0.03 -6.18 5.70
N GLN A 30 0.72 -6.97 6.53
CA GLN A 30 1.96 -7.62 6.12
C GLN A 30 1.69 -8.70 5.06
N ALA A 31 2.30 -8.55 3.87
CA ALA A 31 2.15 -9.46 2.74
C ALA A 31 3.31 -10.47 2.64
N TYR A 32 4.54 -10.07 2.99
CA TYR A 32 5.75 -10.84 2.71
C TYR A 32 6.62 -11.03 3.95
N CYS A 33 7.42 -12.10 3.97
CA CYS A 33 8.42 -12.32 5.01
C CYS A 33 9.38 -11.12 5.09
N ARG A 34 9.67 -10.69 6.32
CA ARG A 34 10.63 -9.61 6.58
C ARG A 34 10.28 -8.25 5.94
N GLN A 35 9.08 -8.11 5.37
CA GLN A 35 8.59 -6.82 4.92
C GLN A 35 8.55 -5.84 6.10
N PRO A 36 9.08 -4.61 5.95
CA PRO A 36 9.06 -3.64 7.03
C PRO A 36 7.66 -3.09 7.31
N GLY A 37 7.45 -2.68 8.54
CA GLY A 37 6.27 -1.95 8.99
C GLY A 37 6.62 -0.58 9.54
N ILE A 38 5.56 0.19 9.86
CA ILE A 38 5.64 1.51 10.50
C ILE A 38 4.64 1.63 11.67
N GLU A 39 4.26 0.52 12.28
CA GLU A 39 3.25 0.47 13.34
C GLU A 39 3.81 0.79 14.72
N THR A 40 5.02 0.31 15.03
CA THR A 40 5.59 0.36 16.38
C THR A 40 6.68 1.44 16.53
N PRO A 41 6.90 1.96 17.75
CA PRO A 41 8.00 2.90 18.01
C PRO A 41 9.38 2.35 17.60
N ALA A 42 9.62 1.05 17.75
CA ALA A 42 10.86 0.41 17.32
C ALA A 42 11.05 0.47 15.80
N GLN A 43 9.97 0.29 15.03
CA GLN A 43 9.99 0.44 13.57
C GLN A 43 10.24 1.89 13.17
N VAL A 44 9.59 2.85 13.82
CA VAL A 44 9.81 4.29 13.61
C VAL A 44 11.29 4.64 13.83
N GLN A 45 11.88 4.20 14.94
CA GLN A 45 13.30 4.43 15.23
C GLN A 45 14.23 3.75 14.22
N ALA A 46 13.86 2.56 13.72
CA ALA A 46 14.62 1.86 12.70
C ALA A 46 14.59 2.60 11.35
N TRP A 47 13.42 3.14 10.96
CA TRP A 47 13.28 3.97 9.77
C TRP A 47 13.99 5.32 9.90
N ARG A 48 14.02 5.92 11.10
CA ARG A 48 14.77 7.17 11.31
C ARG A 48 16.23 7.04 10.92
N ARG A 49 16.89 5.92 11.24
CA ARG A 49 18.28 5.69 10.81
C ARG A 49 18.44 5.70 9.29
N VAL A 50 17.42 5.23 8.56
CA VAL A 50 17.42 5.28 7.09
C VAL A 50 17.30 6.72 6.59
N THR A 51 16.29 7.45 7.09
CA THR A 51 16.03 8.83 6.66
C THR A 51 17.20 9.76 7.00
N ASP A 52 17.79 9.62 8.20
CA ASP A 52 18.94 10.40 8.62
C ASP A 52 20.17 10.15 7.68
N ALA A 53 20.40 8.89 7.29
CA ALA A 53 21.50 8.54 6.39
C ALA A 53 21.29 9.07 4.96
N VAL A 54 20.07 9.10 4.46
CA VAL A 54 19.71 9.70 3.16
C VAL A 54 19.86 11.22 3.22
N HIS A 55 19.32 11.86 4.25
CA HIS A 55 19.36 13.32 4.43
C HIS A 55 20.80 13.83 4.65
N ALA A 56 21.65 13.07 5.36
CA ALA A 56 23.07 13.41 5.54
C ALA A 56 23.81 13.50 4.21
N ARG A 57 23.31 12.90 3.15
CA ARG A 57 23.82 12.97 1.78
C ARG A 57 23.02 13.91 0.86
N GLY A 58 22.08 14.70 1.42
CA GLY A 58 21.26 15.66 0.69
C GLY A 58 20.08 15.07 -0.08
N GLY A 59 19.81 13.76 0.07
CA GLY A 59 18.71 13.07 -0.62
C GLY A 59 17.34 13.37 -0.04
N ARG A 60 16.30 12.95 -0.75
CA ARG A 60 14.88 13.01 -0.36
C ARG A 60 14.29 11.61 -0.40
N ILE A 61 13.47 11.27 0.60
CA ILE A 61 12.87 9.94 0.70
C ILE A 61 11.43 10.02 1.23
N VAL A 62 10.52 9.33 0.54
CA VAL A 62 9.12 9.13 0.97
C VAL A 62 8.86 7.67 1.29
N LEU A 63 7.96 7.40 2.23
CA LEU A 63 7.57 6.04 2.59
C LEU A 63 6.40 5.58 1.74
N GLN A 64 6.50 4.44 1.05
CA GLN A 64 5.35 3.82 0.43
C GLN A 64 4.54 3.04 1.48
N ILE A 65 3.31 3.46 1.74
CA ILE A 65 2.37 2.76 2.64
C ILE A 65 1.61 1.72 1.81
N MET A 66 1.81 0.45 2.15
CA MET A 66 1.28 -0.70 1.43
C MET A 66 0.66 -1.71 2.39
N HIS A 67 -0.64 -1.89 2.32
CA HIS A 67 -1.36 -2.95 3.01
C HIS A 67 -1.64 -4.09 2.05
N GLY A 68 -1.13 -5.30 2.32
CA GLY A 68 -1.23 -6.45 1.42
C GLY A 68 -2.66 -6.90 1.09
N GLY A 69 -3.61 -6.63 1.99
CA GLY A 69 -4.97 -7.12 1.81
C GLY A 69 -5.00 -8.65 1.77
N ARG A 70 -5.62 -9.23 0.73
CA ARG A 70 -5.70 -10.68 0.52
C ARG A 70 -4.37 -11.34 0.10
N VAL A 71 -3.37 -10.51 -0.23
CA VAL A 71 -2.01 -11.00 -0.51
C VAL A 71 -1.28 -11.17 0.82
N GLY A 72 -1.20 -12.41 1.30
CA GLY A 72 -0.58 -12.72 2.57
C GLY A 72 -0.82 -14.15 3.03
N SER A 73 -0.16 -14.56 4.09
CA SER A 73 -0.29 -15.87 4.70
C SER A 73 -0.20 -15.77 6.23
N ARG A 74 -0.99 -16.60 6.93
CA ARG A 74 -0.90 -16.80 8.39
C ARG A 74 0.48 -17.21 8.87
N HIS A 75 1.30 -17.78 7.98
CA HIS A 75 2.67 -18.19 8.29
C HIS A 75 3.67 -17.02 8.27
N ILE A 76 3.23 -15.83 7.86
CA ILE A 76 4.04 -14.60 7.84
C ILE A 76 3.69 -13.70 9.03
N LYS A 77 2.43 -13.74 9.46
CA LYS A 77 1.87 -12.87 10.51
C LYS A 77 1.95 -13.52 11.90
N PRO A 78 1.89 -12.74 12.97
CA PRO A 78 1.70 -13.28 14.32
C PRO A 78 0.41 -14.12 14.42
N ALA A 79 0.40 -15.12 15.31
CA ALA A 79 -0.77 -15.97 15.52
C ALA A 79 -2.01 -15.12 15.87
N GLY A 80 -3.12 -15.43 15.23
CA GLY A 80 -4.40 -14.74 15.44
C GLY A 80 -4.59 -13.46 14.62
N VAL A 81 -3.60 -13.01 13.85
CA VAL A 81 -3.75 -11.88 12.93
C VAL A 81 -4.30 -12.38 11.59
N PRO A 82 -5.53 -11.98 11.19
CA PRO A 82 -6.14 -12.47 9.96
C PRO A 82 -5.51 -11.84 8.71
N THR A 83 -5.64 -12.53 7.59
CA THR A 83 -5.56 -11.90 6.26
C THR A 83 -6.92 -11.30 5.96
N VAL A 84 -6.97 -10.05 5.51
CA VAL A 84 -8.22 -9.29 5.32
C VAL A 84 -8.31 -8.74 3.90
N ALA A 85 -9.55 -8.50 3.42
CA ALA A 85 -9.79 -7.97 2.07
C ALA A 85 -11.14 -7.24 2.00
N PRO A 86 -11.46 -6.52 0.89
CA PRO A 86 -12.79 -5.98 0.69
C PRO A 86 -13.88 -7.04 0.72
N SER A 87 -13.58 -8.23 0.19
CA SER A 87 -14.48 -9.40 0.14
C SER A 87 -13.68 -10.68 0.42
N ALA A 88 -14.35 -11.72 0.92
CA ALA A 88 -13.72 -13.02 1.23
C ALA A 88 -13.44 -13.82 -0.05
N LEU A 89 -12.48 -13.36 -0.85
CA LEU A 89 -12.07 -13.94 -2.11
C LEU A 89 -10.57 -14.20 -2.09
N GLN A 90 -10.17 -15.47 -2.06
CA GLN A 90 -8.76 -15.87 -2.07
C GLN A 90 -8.10 -15.45 -3.40
N ALA A 91 -6.89 -14.90 -3.32
CA ALA A 91 -6.09 -14.65 -4.52
C ALA A 91 -5.51 -15.96 -5.05
N ALA A 92 -5.42 -16.10 -6.36
CA ALA A 92 -4.64 -17.17 -6.98
C ALA A 92 -3.14 -16.89 -6.79
N GLY A 93 -2.34 -17.97 -6.66
CA GLY A 93 -0.89 -17.88 -6.50
C GLY A 93 -0.40 -18.24 -5.11
N GLU A 94 0.89 -18.03 -4.89
CA GLU A 94 1.60 -18.48 -3.70
C GLU A 94 2.56 -17.42 -3.19
N VAL A 95 2.90 -17.50 -1.92
CA VAL A 95 3.87 -16.63 -1.26
C VAL A 95 4.89 -17.46 -0.49
N TRP A 96 6.15 -17.04 -0.53
CA TRP A 96 7.21 -17.64 0.30
C TRP A 96 7.00 -17.32 1.77
N THR A 97 7.11 -18.34 2.62
CA THR A 97 7.08 -18.22 4.08
C THR A 97 8.31 -18.87 4.70
N ASP A 98 8.91 -18.23 5.70
CA ASP A 98 10.08 -18.80 6.38
C ASP A 98 9.70 -20.04 7.21
N ALA A 99 8.45 -20.15 7.64
CA ALA A 99 7.96 -21.25 8.47
C ALA A 99 7.55 -22.49 7.66
N ALA A 100 7.07 -22.33 6.41
CA ALA A 100 6.41 -23.40 5.66
C ALA A 100 6.75 -23.39 4.15
N ALA A 101 7.80 -22.70 3.72
CA ALA A 101 8.17 -22.52 2.31
C ALA A 101 7.05 -21.85 1.47
N MET A 102 6.91 -22.20 0.19
CA MET A 102 5.83 -21.69 -0.67
C MET A 102 4.48 -22.15 -0.14
N GLN A 103 3.58 -21.22 0.07
CA GLN A 103 2.21 -21.47 0.53
C GLN A 103 1.22 -20.69 -0.35
N PRO A 104 0.04 -21.25 -0.65
CA PRO A 104 -1.03 -20.48 -1.26
C PRO A 104 -1.38 -19.30 -0.36
N PHE A 105 -1.87 -18.20 -0.96
CA PHE A 105 -2.43 -17.12 -0.17
C PHE A 105 -3.58 -17.61 0.70
N ASP A 106 -3.75 -17.01 1.89
CA ASP A 106 -4.88 -17.36 2.76
C ASP A 106 -6.22 -16.96 2.13
N MET A 107 -7.29 -17.69 2.50
CA MET A 107 -8.65 -17.17 2.34
C MET A 107 -8.81 -15.96 3.27
N PRO A 108 -9.05 -14.75 2.75
CA PRO A 108 -9.16 -13.56 3.60
C PRO A 108 -10.53 -13.47 4.28
N GLU A 109 -10.56 -12.77 5.42
CA GLU A 109 -11.80 -12.31 6.01
C GLU A 109 -12.26 -11.01 5.32
N ALA A 110 -13.56 -10.92 5.02
CA ALA A 110 -14.12 -9.67 4.49
C ALA A 110 -14.17 -8.60 5.58
N LEU A 111 -13.59 -7.44 5.31
CA LEU A 111 -13.66 -6.30 6.23
C LEU A 111 -15.11 -5.83 6.39
N SER A 112 -15.58 -5.70 7.62
CA SER A 112 -16.80 -4.93 7.91
C SER A 112 -16.57 -3.45 7.60
N THR A 113 -17.65 -2.67 7.44
CA THR A 113 -17.54 -1.21 7.23
C THR A 113 -16.75 -0.51 8.37
N ALA A 114 -16.93 -0.97 9.61
CA ALA A 114 -16.16 -0.46 10.76
C ALA A 114 -14.65 -0.77 10.63
N GLN A 115 -14.29 -1.96 10.17
CA GLN A 115 -12.89 -2.35 9.93
C GLN A 115 -12.28 -1.61 8.72
N VAL A 116 -13.07 -1.31 7.68
CA VAL A 116 -12.61 -0.43 6.59
C VAL A 116 -12.22 0.95 7.13
N LYS A 117 -13.06 1.54 7.98
CA LYS A 117 -12.77 2.83 8.63
C LYS A 117 -11.57 2.77 9.57
N ALA A 118 -11.36 1.66 10.26
CA ALA A 118 -10.16 1.43 11.05
C ALA A 118 -8.90 1.34 10.18
N ALA A 119 -8.94 0.62 9.06
CA ALA A 119 -7.82 0.56 8.12
C ALA A 119 -7.46 1.94 7.54
N ILE A 120 -8.45 2.79 7.25
CA ILE A 120 -8.21 4.19 6.84
C ILE A 120 -7.52 4.97 7.97
N ALA A 121 -7.95 4.80 9.21
CA ALA A 121 -7.32 5.44 10.36
C ALA A 121 -5.87 4.98 10.57
N GLU A 122 -5.56 3.70 10.30
CA GLU A 122 -4.20 3.18 10.34
C GLU A 122 -3.30 3.76 9.23
N HIS A 123 -3.82 4.00 8.03
CA HIS A 123 -3.07 4.73 7.00
C HIS A 123 -2.74 6.16 7.45
N ARG A 124 -3.68 6.85 8.09
CA ARG A 124 -3.44 8.16 8.71
C ARG A 124 -2.34 8.10 9.78
N ALA A 125 -2.43 7.13 10.68
CA ALA A 125 -1.46 6.94 11.75
C ALA A 125 -0.07 6.58 11.19
N ALA A 126 0.00 5.75 10.16
CA ALA A 126 1.24 5.42 9.46
C ALA A 126 1.90 6.67 8.84
N ALA A 127 1.11 7.58 8.25
CA ALA A 127 1.64 8.84 7.72
C ALA A 127 2.26 9.72 8.83
N LEU A 128 1.63 9.82 10.00
CA LEU A 128 2.18 10.52 11.17
C LEU A 128 3.49 9.88 11.64
N ARG A 129 3.51 8.56 11.78
CA ARG A 129 4.71 7.79 12.18
C ARG A 129 5.83 7.91 11.15
N ALA A 130 5.51 7.98 9.86
CA ALA A 130 6.49 8.24 8.80
C ALA A 130 7.12 9.64 8.95
N ARG A 131 6.33 10.66 9.27
CA ARG A 131 6.85 12.00 9.58
C ARG A 131 7.73 11.99 10.83
N GLU A 132 7.33 11.29 11.87
CA GLU A 132 8.15 11.08 13.07
C GLU A 132 9.46 10.37 12.73
N ALA A 133 9.44 9.38 11.83
CA ALA A 133 10.64 8.69 11.34
C ALA A 133 11.50 9.56 10.40
N GLY A 134 11.12 10.79 10.08
CA GLY A 134 11.92 11.73 9.30
C GLY A 134 11.66 11.68 7.79
N PHE A 135 10.70 10.92 7.28
CA PHE A 135 10.37 10.91 5.85
C PHE A 135 9.90 12.28 5.36
N ASP A 136 10.26 12.67 4.15
CA ASP A 136 9.83 13.91 3.49
C ASP A 136 8.33 13.89 3.17
N GLY A 137 7.76 12.72 2.95
CA GLY A 137 6.35 12.47 2.67
C GLY A 137 6.01 10.98 2.67
N VAL A 138 4.81 10.66 2.20
CA VAL A 138 4.34 9.29 2.00
C VAL A 138 3.73 9.10 0.62
N GLU A 139 3.68 7.86 0.15
CA GLU A 139 2.97 7.46 -1.06
C GLU A 139 1.96 6.35 -0.70
N LEU A 140 0.70 6.51 -1.10
CA LEU A 140 -0.27 5.41 -1.03
C LEU A 140 -0.02 4.44 -2.17
N ASP A 141 0.17 3.15 -1.86
CA ASP A 141 0.22 2.11 -2.87
C ASP A 141 -1.20 1.71 -3.33
N GLY A 142 -1.57 2.16 -4.52
CA GLY A 142 -2.81 1.79 -5.23
C GLY A 142 -2.57 0.84 -6.39
N THR A 143 -1.54 -0.04 -6.29
CA THR A 143 -1.09 -0.90 -7.39
C THR A 143 -1.07 -2.37 -7.03
N SER A 144 -0.71 -3.20 -8.00
CA SER A 144 -0.18 -4.58 -7.84
C SER A 144 -1.09 -5.53 -7.05
N GLY A 145 -2.38 -5.28 -7.01
CA GLY A 145 -3.34 -6.14 -6.33
C GLY A 145 -3.31 -6.10 -4.81
N TYR A 146 -2.73 -5.04 -4.21
CA TYR A 146 -2.79 -4.83 -2.76
C TYR A 146 -4.10 -4.13 -2.35
N LEU A 147 -4.32 -3.91 -1.05
CA LEU A 147 -5.62 -3.57 -0.49
C LEU A 147 -6.32 -2.41 -1.22
N SER A 148 -5.62 -1.31 -1.51
CA SER A 148 -6.23 -0.17 -2.22
C SER A 148 -6.69 -0.56 -3.63
N MET A 149 -5.89 -1.34 -4.37
CA MET A 149 -6.29 -1.83 -5.68
C MET A 149 -7.39 -2.89 -5.59
N GLN A 150 -7.42 -3.70 -4.51
CA GLN A 150 -8.51 -4.65 -4.29
C GLN A 150 -9.85 -3.96 -4.10
N PHE A 151 -9.89 -2.77 -3.46
CA PHE A 151 -11.11 -1.97 -3.39
C PHE A 151 -11.51 -1.39 -4.76
N LEU A 152 -10.55 -0.97 -5.57
CA LEU A 152 -10.81 -0.41 -6.91
C LEU A 152 -11.36 -1.47 -7.87
N SER A 153 -10.86 -2.70 -7.79
CA SER A 153 -11.14 -3.75 -8.78
C SER A 153 -12.50 -4.44 -8.56
N SER A 154 -13.30 -4.55 -9.62
CA SER A 154 -14.60 -5.23 -9.58
C SER A 154 -14.48 -6.74 -9.31
N SER A 155 -13.38 -7.40 -9.70
CA SER A 155 -13.17 -8.83 -9.43
C SER A 155 -12.92 -9.14 -7.96
N THR A 156 -12.39 -8.20 -7.18
CA THR A 156 -11.99 -8.42 -5.78
C THR A 156 -12.86 -7.70 -4.78
N ASN A 157 -13.67 -6.73 -5.23
CA ASN A 157 -14.58 -5.95 -4.41
C ASN A 157 -16.04 -6.25 -4.80
N GLN A 158 -16.63 -7.22 -4.11
CA GLN A 158 -18.03 -7.62 -4.26
C GLN A 158 -18.92 -7.09 -3.11
N ARG A 159 -18.50 -5.97 -2.52
CA ARG A 159 -19.27 -5.32 -1.45
C ARG A 159 -20.55 -4.68 -1.99
N ASN A 160 -21.54 -4.57 -1.12
CA ASN A 160 -22.82 -3.91 -1.38
C ASN A 160 -23.07 -2.70 -0.46
N ASP A 161 -22.02 -2.24 0.25
CA ASP A 161 -22.07 -1.04 1.08
C ASP A 161 -21.41 0.17 0.35
N GLU A 162 -21.16 1.24 1.10
CA GLU A 162 -20.60 2.49 0.58
C GLU A 162 -19.20 2.36 -0.07
N TYR A 163 -18.52 1.22 0.08
CA TYR A 163 -17.18 0.94 -0.47
C TYR A 163 -17.19 -0.03 -1.65
N GLY A 164 -18.36 -0.45 -2.16
CA GLY A 164 -18.48 -1.41 -3.26
C GLY A 164 -19.54 -1.05 -4.28
N GLY A 165 -19.64 -1.85 -5.35
CA GLY A 165 -20.58 -1.63 -6.45
C GLY A 165 -20.03 -0.74 -7.57
N ASN A 166 -20.49 0.49 -7.72
CA ASN A 166 -20.07 1.37 -8.82
C ASN A 166 -18.67 1.94 -8.63
N ALA A 167 -18.08 2.51 -9.70
CA ALA A 167 -16.73 3.07 -9.72
C ALA A 167 -16.47 4.09 -8.59
N SER A 168 -17.45 4.94 -8.28
CA SER A 168 -17.32 5.95 -7.22
C SER A 168 -17.21 5.33 -5.82
N ALA A 169 -18.00 4.30 -5.55
CA ALA A 169 -17.96 3.58 -4.28
C ALA A 169 -16.66 2.74 -4.15
N ARG A 170 -16.22 2.09 -5.24
CA ARG A 170 -14.94 1.36 -5.24
C ARG A 170 -13.72 2.27 -5.05
N ALA A 171 -13.76 3.50 -5.57
CA ALA A 171 -12.69 4.50 -5.39
C ALA A 171 -12.63 5.09 -3.98
N ARG A 172 -13.70 4.99 -3.19
CA ARG A 172 -13.86 5.66 -1.89
C ARG A 172 -12.77 5.30 -0.89
N PHE A 173 -12.40 4.02 -0.74
CA PHE A 173 -11.37 3.62 0.22
C PHE A 173 -10.03 4.31 -0.06
N ALA A 174 -9.53 4.25 -1.30
CA ALA A 174 -8.28 4.88 -1.68
C ALA A 174 -8.34 6.42 -1.49
N TYR A 175 -9.45 7.04 -1.89
CA TYR A 175 -9.67 8.47 -1.67
C TYR A 175 -9.65 8.85 -0.18
N GLU A 176 -10.36 8.11 0.68
CA GLU A 176 -10.42 8.39 2.11
C GLU A 176 -9.06 8.17 2.81
N CYS A 177 -8.27 7.18 2.38
CA CYS A 177 -6.87 7.02 2.83
C CYS A 177 -6.04 8.25 2.44
N LEU A 178 -6.11 8.71 1.19
CA LEU A 178 -5.40 9.91 0.72
C LEU A 178 -5.82 11.15 1.49
N ALA A 179 -7.12 11.35 1.70
CA ALA A 179 -7.65 12.49 2.44
C ALA A 179 -7.19 12.47 3.91
N ALA A 180 -7.23 11.30 4.56
CA ALA A 180 -6.79 11.13 5.94
C ALA A 180 -5.28 11.36 6.12
N MET A 181 -4.46 10.89 5.18
CA MET A 181 -3.02 11.15 5.17
C MET A 181 -2.71 12.63 4.88
N ALA A 182 -3.42 13.24 3.92
CA ALA A 182 -3.27 14.67 3.59
C ALA A 182 -3.66 15.59 4.76
N ASP A 183 -4.73 15.25 5.48
CA ASP A 183 -5.11 15.93 6.72
C ASP A 183 -4.01 15.83 7.80
N ALA A 184 -3.39 14.66 7.91
CA ALA A 184 -2.39 14.38 8.94
C ALA A 184 -1.05 15.10 8.72
N ILE A 185 -0.54 15.15 7.48
CA ILE A 185 0.84 15.60 7.21
C ILE A 185 0.94 16.71 6.14
N GLY A 186 -0.19 17.14 5.60
CA GLY A 186 -0.27 18.10 4.50
C GLY A 186 -0.25 17.43 3.13
N ALA A 187 -1.16 17.80 2.24
CA ALA A 187 -1.35 17.20 0.93
C ALA A 187 -0.10 17.25 0.03
N GLY A 188 0.70 18.33 0.12
CA GLY A 188 1.97 18.46 -0.60
C GLY A 188 3.07 17.48 -0.17
N ARG A 189 2.76 16.53 0.74
CA ARG A 189 3.64 15.45 1.21
C ARG A 189 3.04 14.06 0.97
N VAL A 190 1.93 13.98 0.25
CA VAL A 190 1.24 12.72 -0.05
C VAL A 190 1.25 12.50 -1.55
N GLY A 191 1.80 11.38 -1.98
CA GLY A 191 1.74 10.87 -3.35
C GLY A 191 0.75 9.72 -3.46
N LEU A 192 0.36 9.41 -4.69
CA LEU A 192 -0.47 8.27 -5.04
C LEU A 192 0.22 7.48 -6.15
N ARG A 193 0.39 6.17 -5.95
CA ARG A 193 0.85 5.26 -7.01
C ARG A 193 -0.32 4.44 -7.54
N LEU A 194 -0.43 4.37 -8.88
CA LEU A 194 -1.46 3.64 -9.60
C LEU A 194 -0.88 2.80 -10.73
N ASN A 195 -1.60 1.73 -11.07
CA ASN A 195 -1.32 0.86 -12.20
C ASN A 195 -2.64 0.45 -12.89
N PRO A 196 -3.26 1.35 -13.67
CA PRO A 196 -4.51 1.04 -14.35
C PRO A 196 -4.37 -0.14 -15.31
N GLY A 197 -5.32 -1.07 -15.25
CA GLY A 197 -5.35 -2.26 -16.14
C GLY A 197 -4.39 -3.39 -15.74
N ASN A 198 -3.65 -3.27 -14.64
CA ASN A 198 -2.78 -4.34 -14.17
C ASN A 198 -3.59 -5.49 -13.55
N THR A 199 -3.13 -6.73 -13.79
CA THR A 199 -3.78 -7.96 -13.31
C THR A 199 -2.96 -8.73 -12.28
N TYR A 200 -1.86 -8.16 -11.81
CA TYR A 200 -0.97 -8.80 -10.85
C TYR A 200 -1.72 -9.11 -9.54
N ASN A 201 -1.38 -10.24 -8.90
CA ASN A 201 -2.07 -10.77 -7.73
C ASN A 201 -3.58 -11.02 -7.97
N ASP A 202 -3.92 -11.46 -9.19
CA ASP A 202 -5.25 -11.93 -9.54
C ASP A 202 -6.34 -10.84 -9.38
N THR A 203 -6.01 -9.60 -9.78
CA THR A 203 -6.97 -8.51 -9.86
C THR A 203 -7.40 -8.29 -11.31
N ALA A 204 -8.68 -8.01 -11.51
CA ALA A 204 -9.22 -7.59 -12.80
C ALA A 204 -10.36 -6.60 -12.58
N ASP A 205 -10.28 -5.44 -13.17
CA ASP A 205 -11.35 -4.45 -13.13
C ASP A 205 -11.92 -4.26 -14.54
N GLU A 206 -13.16 -4.67 -14.73
CA GLU A 206 -13.89 -4.55 -16.01
C GLU A 206 -14.03 -3.09 -16.46
N ASP A 207 -14.09 -2.17 -15.48
CA ASP A 207 -14.24 -0.72 -15.69
C ASP A 207 -13.00 0.07 -15.22
N SER A 208 -11.80 -0.48 -15.39
CA SER A 208 -10.57 0.10 -14.84
C SER A 208 -10.40 1.59 -15.19
N ALA A 209 -10.68 1.96 -16.46
CA ALA A 209 -10.60 3.36 -16.87
C ALA A 209 -11.58 4.27 -16.12
N ALA A 210 -12.83 3.83 -15.94
CA ALA A 210 -13.85 4.59 -15.22
C ALA A 210 -13.53 4.69 -13.72
N THR A 211 -13.08 3.58 -13.10
CA THR A 211 -12.73 3.54 -11.68
C THR A 211 -11.54 4.47 -11.36
N HIS A 212 -10.49 4.43 -12.18
CA HIS A 212 -9.33 5.29 -11.99
C HIS A 212 -9.64 6.76 -12.29
N ALA A 213 -10.45 7.04 -13.34
CA ALA A 213 -10.91 8.40 -13.62
C ALA A 213 -11.72 8.99 -12.45
N GLU A 214 -12.58 8.18 -11.83
CA GLU A 214 -13.36 8.59 -10.67
C GLU A 214 -12.48 8.84 -9.44
N LEU A 215 -11.49 7.97 -9.16
CA LEU A 215 -10.50 8.21 -8.12
C LEU A 215 -9.74 9.53 -8.36
N MET A 216 -9.30 9.78 -9.58
CA MET A 216 -8.60 11.03 -9.93
C MET A 216 -9.49 12.25 -9.75
N ARG A 217 -10.76 12.16 -10.15
CA ARG A 217 -11.74 13.23 -9.97
C ARG A 217 -11.94 13.56 -8.48
N GLN A 218 -12.09 12.54 -7.62
CA GLN A 218 -12.21 12.71 -6.16
C GLN A 218 -10.92 13.29 -5.56
N ALA A 219 -9.76 12.72 -5.91
CA ALA A 219 -8.47 13.12 -5.36
C ALA A 219 -7.96 14.49 -5.85
N SER A 220 -8.47 15.01 -6.97
CA SER A 220 -8.01 16.28 -7.57
C SER A 220 -8.13 17.48 -6.62
N SER A 221 -9.14 17.47 -5.74
CA SER A 221 -9.36 18.52 -4.74
C SER A 221 -8.32 18.51 -3.62
N LEU A 222 -7.65 17.38 -3.37
CA LEU A 222 -6.67 17.24 -2.29
C LEU A 222 -5.36 17.95 -2.56
N LYS A 223 -5.01 18.21 -3.84
CA LYS A 223 -3.74 18.84 -4.25
C LYS A 223 -2.52 18.04 -3.78
N LEU A 224 -2.51 16.73 -4.09
CA LEU A 224 -1.43 15.81 -3.74
C LEU A 224 -0.08 16.27 -4.34
N ALA A 225 1.02 15.81 -3.72
CA ALA A 225 2.37 16.14 -4.15
C ALA A 225 2.69 15.64 -5.56
N TYR A 226 2.28 14.42 -5.88
CA TYR A 226 2.50 13.80 -7.19
C TYR A 226 1.56 12.61 -7.45
N LEU A 227 1.47 12.24 -8.71
CA LEU A 227 0.90 10.98 -9.17
C LEU A 227 2.01 10.13 -9.80
N HIS A 228 2.18 8.90 -9.30
CA HIS A 228 3.12 7.92 -9.81
C HIS A 228 2.34 6.86 -10.60
N VAL A 229 2.49 6.85 -11.92
CA VAL A 229 1.79 5.90 -12.78
C VAL A 229 2.77 4.85 -13.30
N MET A 230 2.50 3.59 -12.96
CA MET A 230 3.23 2.44 -13.50
C MET A 230 2.55 1.98 -14.78
N ARG A 231 3.29 2.00 -15.90
CA ARG A 231 2.77 1.64 -17.24
C ARG A 231 3.05 0.21 -17.66
N ALA A 232 4.04 -0.44 -17.05
CA ALA A 232 4.44 -1.78 -17.45
C ALA A 232 3.45 -2.83 -16.93
N ASP A 233 3.04 -3.72 -17.83
CA ASP A 233 2.47 -5.01 -17.48
C ASP A 233 3.58 -6.06 -17.63
N PHE A 234 4.23 -6.39 -16.54
CA PHE A 234 5.35 -7.33 -16.50
C PHE A 234 4.97 -8.75 -16.96
N LEU A 235 3.68 -9.06 -17.05
CA LEU A 235 3.20 -10.38 -17.47
C LEU A 235 2.97 -10.47 -18.98
N GLN A 236 2.75 -9.35 -19.68
CA GLN A 236 2.50 -9.33 -21.13
C GLN A 236 3.77 -9.21 -21.98
N GLU A 237 4.86 -8.67 -21.44
CA GLU A 237 6.12 -8.52 -22.20
C GLU A 237 6.87 -9.84 -22.49
N GLN A 238 6.41 -10.96 -21.94
CA GLN A 238 7.06 -12.28 -22.16
C GLN A 238 6.57 -13.03 -23.41
N HIS A 239 5.70 -12.44 -24.22
CA HIS A 239 5.13 -13.07 -25.42
C HIS A 239 5.36 -12.27 -26.73
N GLY A 240 6.37 -11.40 -26.74
CA GLY A 240 6.82 -10.68 -27.94
C GLY A 240 8.07 -11.28 -28.54
#